data_acf0f5ebebeaae818280c2344a9011e3
#
_entry.id   acf0f5ebebeaae818280c2344a9011e3
#
_cell.length_a   1.000
_cell.length_b   1.000
_cell.length_c   1.000
_cell.angle_alpha   90.00
_cell.angle_beta   90.00
_cell.angle_gamma   90.00
#
_symmetry.space_group_name_H-M   'P 1'
#
loop_
_entity.id
_entity.type
_entity.pdbx_description
1 polymer ?
#
loop_
_entity_poly.entity_id
_entity_poly.type
_entity_poly.pdbx_seq_one_letter_code
_entity_poly.pdbx_strand_id
1 'polypeptide(L)'
;MRATRRRLGLVARNVGIPILSLVLVLVLWQLIVVGFHVASYVAPRPRAAIDAVTQNWSVLWPLVLGTIRETVYGFVVGAALGFFLGVIMAKVSFLQGLVYPVLVLSQAIPIIALAAPLVLILGFSTAPKIVIVAWIVFFPVTVNVIDGLSHVDRDLVNLAKVYGASRWRTFWQIEIPATSTPLFSGLKIGATYAVTGAIIGELAASDGSSLALYQEHANSNLNTAAVYGTTMVMTAIGISWFLLVVGVEVFATPWRRRTVARRWPWRRGRDLADR
;
A
#
# COMPACT_ATOMS: atom_id res chain seq x y z
N MET A 1 -23.61 11.03 -26.82
CA MET A 1 -22.55 12.05 -26.61
C MET A 1 -22.43 12.61 -25.19
N ARG A 2 -23.49 12.88 -24.42
CA ARG A 2 -23.41 13.43 -23.03
C ARG A 2 -22.84 12.45 -22.00
N ALA A 3 -23.04 11.13 -22.13
CA ALA A 3 -22.50 10.11 -21.21
C ALA A 3 -20.99 9.93 -21.33
N THR A 4 -20.43 10.07 -22.55
CA THR A 4 -18.98 9.96 -22.81
C THR A 4 -18.22 11.17 -22.24
N ARG A 5 -18.77 12.38 -22.40
CA ARG A 5 -18.19 13.61 -21.80
C ARG A 5 -18.18 13.56 -20.26
N ARG A 6 -19.22 13.01 -19.62
CA ARG A 6 -19.25 12.83 -18.16
C ARG A 6 -18.22 11.82 -17.67
N ARG A 7 -17.96 10.74 -18.42
CA ARG A 7 -16.94 9.74 -18.09
C ARG A 7 -15.52 10.30 -18.23
N LEU A 8 -15.25 11.03 -19.32
CA LEU A 8 -13.97 11.74 -19.51
C LEU A 8 -13.71 12.77 -18.39
N GLY A 9 -14.71 13.54 -17.97
CA GLY A 9 -14.57 14.51 -16.87
C GLY A 9 -14.29 13.86 -15.51
N LEU A 10 -14.84 12.67 -15.23
CA LEU A 10 -14.57 11.92 -14.00
C LEU A 10 -13.17 11.30 -14.01
N VAL A 11 -12.73 10.75 -15.13
CA VAL A 11 -11.37 10.19 -15.28
C VAL A 11 -10.33 11.32 -15.23
N ALA A 12 -10.56 12.42 -15.93
CA ALA A 12 -9.70 13.60 -15.90
C ALA A 12 -9.58 14.19 -14.49
N ARG A 13 -10.66 14.20 -13.71
CA ARG A 13 -10.65 14.67 -12.32
C ARG A 13 -9.91 13.71 -11.39
N ASN A 14 -10.10 12.40 -11.55
CA ASN A 14 -9.51 11.39 -10.67
C ASN A 14 -8.01 11.17 -10.94
N VAL A 15 -7.51 11.47 -12.13
CA VAL A 15 -6.09 11.38 -12.49
C VAL A 15 -5.43 12.77 -12.44
N GLY A 16 -6.15 13.81 -12.84
CA GLY A 16 -5.63 15.17 -12.90
C GLY A 16 -5.32 15.76 -11.52
N ILE A 17 -6.15 15.49 -10.51
CA ILE A 17 -5.92 15.99 -9.15
C ILE A 17 -4.63 15.43 -8.54
N PRO A 18 -4.35 14.10 -8.54
CA PRO A 18 -3.08 13.58 -8.04
C PRO A 18 -1.86 14.11 -8.79
N ILE A 19 -1.93 14.23 -10.13
CA ILE A 19 -0.83 14.80 -10.90
C ILE A 19 -0.61 16.27 -10.54
N LEU A 20 -1.68 17.05 -10.43
CA LEU A 20 -1.60 18.44 -10.02
C LEU A 20 -1.00 18.59 -8.63
N SER A 21 -1.38 17.72 -7.68
CA SER A 21 -0.80 17.69 -6.34
C SER A 21 0.69 17.41 -6.36
N LEU A 22 1.14 16.46 -7.18
CA LEU A 22 2.56 16.13 -7.33
C LEU A 22 3.35 17.31 -7.92
N VAL A 23 2.80 17.94 -8.98
CA VAL A 23 3.40 19.14 -9.59
C VAL A 23 3.47 20.28 -8.57
N LEU A 24 2.40 20.49 -7.79
CA LEU A 24 2.37 21.50 -6.75
C LEU A 24 3.46 21.28 -5.70
N VAL A 25 3.67 20.04 -5.25
CA VAL A 25 4.75 19.70 -4.31
C VAL A 25 6.12 20.03 -4.90
N LEU A 26 6.38 19.68 -6.16
CA LEU A 26 7.64 19.99 -6.84
C LEU A 26 7.85 21.51 -6.99
N VAL A 27 6.79 22.24 -7.33
CA VAL A 27 6.82 23.71 -7.45
C VAL A 27 7.07 24.35 -6.08
N LEU A 28 6.39 23.90 -5.04
CA LEU A 28 6.61 24.37 -3.67
C LEU A 28 8.04 24.10 -3.21
N TRP A 29 8.57 22.89 -3.46
CA TRP A 29 9.99 22.60 -3.18
C TRP A 29 10.92 23.57 -3.90
N GLN A 30 10.72 23.79 -5.20
CA GLN A 30 11.53 24.73 -5.98
C GLN A 30 11.43 26.15 -5.43
N LEU A 31 10.23 26.62 -5.07
CA LEU A 31 10.01 27.96 -4.53
C LEU A 31 10.69 28.14 -3.15
N ILE A 32 10.61 27.13 -2.29
CA ILE A 32 11.27 27.14 -0.98
C ILE A 32 12.78 27.24 -1.15
N VAL A 33 13.36 26.36 -1.98
CA VAL A 33 14.83 26.31 -2.18
C VAL A 33 15.35 27.62 -2.79
N VAL A 34 14.64 28.20 -3.75
CA VAL A 34 15.06 29.44 -4.42
C VAL A 34 14.72 30.67 -3.56
N GLY A 35 13.51 30.74 -3.00
CA GLY A 35 13.03 31.92 -2.26
C GLY A 35 13.78 32.15 -0.95
N PHE A 36 14.12 31.06 -0.24
CA PHE A 36 14.89 31.16 1.01
C PHE A 36 16.41 31.02 0.80
N HIS A 37 16.88 30.96 -0.44
CA HIS A 37 18.30 30.79 -0.79
C HIS A 37 18.96 29.61 -0.05
N VAL A 38 18.21 28.48 0.05
CA VAL A 38 18.67 27.30 0.79
C VAL A 38 19.94 26.76 0.11
N ALA A 39 20.96 26.55 0.93
CA ALA A 39 22.23 26.01 0.42
C ALA A 39 22.03 24.61 -0.18
N SER A 40 22.69 24.33 -1.31
CA SER A 40 22.51 23.07 -2.07
C SER A 40 22.90 21.81 -1.29
N TYR A 41 23.77 21.95 -0.28
CA TYR A 41 24.12 20.85 0.63
C TYR A 41 23.04 20.55 1.67
N VAL A 42 22.06 21.44 1.86
CA VAL A 42 20.89 21.20 2.75
C VAL A 42 19.73 20.65 1.92
N ALA A 43 19.35 21.36 0.85
CA ALA A 43 18.32 20.92 -0.06
C ALA A 43 18.67 21.34 -1.50
N PRO A 44 18.89 20.38 -2.38
CA PRO A 44 19.16 20.64 -3.80
C PRO A 44 17.89 21.09 -4.51
N ARG A 45 18.03 21.75 -5.64
CA ARG A 45 16.90 22.03 -6.53
C ARG A 45 16.34 20.70 -7.08
N PRO A 46 15.02 20.58 -7.33
CA PRO A 46 14.44 19.38 -7.91
C PRO A 46 15.13 18.88 -9.16
N ARG A 47 15.57 19.81 -10.04
CA ARG A 47 16.33 19.47 -11.24
C ARG A 47 17.65 18.76 -10.91
N ALA A 48 18.41 19.22 -9.94
CA ALA A 48 19.66 18.58 -9.56
C ALA A 48 19.46 17.14 -9.05
N ALA A 49 18.37 16.91 -8.30
CA ALA A 49 17.99 15.57 -7.87
C ALA A 49 17.63 14.64 -9.06
N ILE A 50 16.89 15.17 -10.04
CA ILE A 50 16.53 14.42 -11.26
C ILE A 50 17.80 14.14 -12.10
N ASP A 51 18.66 15.13 -12.28
CA ASP A 51 19.91 14.98 -13.03
C ASP A 51 20.82 13.92 -12.36
N ALA A 52 20.90 13.88 -11.02
CA ALA A 52 21.66 12.86 -10.28
C ALA A 52 21.12 11.44 -10.53
N VAL A 53 19.80 11.27 -10.63
CA VAL A 53 19.17 9.98 -10.97
C VAL A 53 19.46 9.59 -12.40
N THR A 54 19.26 10.51 -13.35
CA THR A 54 19.41 10.21 -14.79
C THR A 54 20.85 9.88 -15.17
N GLN A 55 21.82 10.58 -14.60
CA GLN A 55 23.25 10.35 -14.82
C GLN A 55 23.72 8.99 -14.26
N ASN A 56 23.12 8.52 -13.18
CA ASN A 56 23.47 7.27 -12.50
C ASN A 56 22.46 6.14 -12.75
N TRP A 57 21.59 6.27 -13.76
CA TRP A 57 20.49 5.33 -13.97
C TRP A 57 20.96 3.89 -14.21
N SER A 58 22.07 3.70 -14.88
CA SER A 58 22.65 2.37 -15.10
C SER A 58 23.04 1.65 -13.81
N VAL A 59 23.46 2.40 -12.79
CA VAL A 59 23.78 1.88 -11.45
C VAL A 59 22.50 1.70 -10.63
N LEU A 60 21.56 2.66 -10.70
CA LEU A 60 20.34 2.65 -9.91
C LEU A 60 19.34 1.57 -10.36
N TRP A 61 19.24 1.29 -11.66
CA TRP A 61 18.22 0.38 -12.19
C TRP A 61 18.27 -1.03 -11.60
N PRO A 62 19.41 -1.72 -11.50
CA PRO A 62 19.50 -3.02 -10.82
C PRO A 62 19.04 -2.96 -9.34
N LEU A 63 19.39 -1.88 -8.63
CA LEU A 63 19.02 -1.67 -7.24
C LEU A 63 17.50 -1.47 -7.10
N VAL A 64 16.90 -0.67 -7.98
CA VAL A 64 15.44 -0.46 -8.09
C VAL A 64 14.72 -1.80 -8.29
N LEU A 65 15.22 -2.65 -9.17
CA LEU A 65 14.64 -3.98 -9.37
C LEU A 65 14.75 -4.86 -8.13
N GLY A 66 15.84 -4.76 -7.37
CA GLY A 66 16.01 -5.42 -6.08
C GLY A 66 14.91 -5.02 -5.11
N THR A 67 14.77 -3.73 -4.85
CA THR A 67 13.73 -3.15 -3.97
C THR A 67 12.31 -3.55 -4.41
N ILE A 68 12.02 -3.52 -5.71
CA ILE A 68 10.72 -3.96 -6.24
C ILE A 68 10.48 -5.43 -5.94
N ARG A 69 11.46 -6.32 -6.16
CA ARG A 69 11.33 -7.76 -5.87
C ARG A 69 11.05 -8.01 -4.40
N GLU A 70 11.81 -7.38 -3.51
CA GLU A 70 11.64 -7.50 -2.07
C GLU A 70 10.26 -7.00 -1.61
N THR A 71 9.83 -5.86 -2.15
CA THR A 71 8.48 -5.30 -1.92
C THR A 71 7.40 -6.26 -2.38
N VAL A 72 7.48 -6.79 -3.60
CA VAL A 72 6.47 -7.70 -4.17
C VAL A 72 6.38 -9.00 -3.37
N TYR A 73 7.51 -9.67 -3.16
CA TYR A 73 7.53 -10.95 -2.43
C TYR A 73 7.05 -10.78 -0.98
N GLY A 74 7.56 -9.77 -0.28
CA GLY A 74 7.14 -9.49 1.08
C GLY A 74 5.66 -9.11 1.18
N PHE A 75 5.17 -8.29 0.24
CA PHE A 75 3.76 -7.94 0.18
C PHE A 75 2.86 -9.16 -0.06
N VAL A 76 3.20 -10.01 -1.03
CA VAL A 76 2.40 -11.22 -1.33
C VAL A 76 2.40 -12.18 -0.14
N VAL A 77 3.56 -12.43 0.47
CA VAL A 77 3.65 -13.29 1.66
C VAL A 77 2.87 -12.69 2.82
N GLY A 78 3.06 -11.41 3.14
CA GLY A 78 2.35 -10.73 4.22
C GLY A 78 0.84 -10.68 3.99
N ALA A 79 0.39 -10.37 2.77
CA ALA A 79 -1.01 -10.36 2.41
C ALA A 79 -1.66 -11.75 2.51
N ALA A 80 -0.98 -12.80 2.04
CA ALA A 80 -1.46 -14.17 2.15
C ALA A 80 -1.56 -14.61 3.62
N LEU A 81 -0.50 -14.42 4.42
CA LEU A 81 -0.51 -14.74 5.85
C LEU A 81 -1.61 -13.96 6.58
N GLY A 82 -1.73 -12.66 6.30
CA GLY A 82 -2.75 -11.80 6.91
C GLY A 82 -4.16 -12.23 6.54
N PHE A 83 -4.39 -12.60 5.29
CA PHE A 83 -5.69 -13.09 4.83
C PHE A 83 -6.06 -14.41 5.52
N PHE A 84 -5.19 -15.42 5.47
CA PHE A 84 -5.48 -16.72 6.09
C PHE A 84 -5.65 -16.62 7.60
N LEU A 85 -4.77 -15.89 8.28
CA LEU A 85 -4.88 -15.68 9.72
C LEU A 85 -6.16 -14.93 10.07
N GLY A 86 -6.50 -13.87 9.33
CA GLY A 86 -7.73 -13.11 9.52
C GLY A 86 -8.99 -13.96 9.32
N VAL A 87 -9.02 -14.83 8.31
CA VAL A 87 -10.13 -15.77 8.08
C VAL A 87 -10.25 -16.75 9.24
N ILE A 88 -9.15 -17.37 9.67
CA ILE A 88 -9.15 -18.33 10.77
C ILE A 88 -9.67 -17.67 12.06
N MET A 89 -9.15 -16.49 12.41
CA MET A 89 -9.56 -15.76 13.60
C MET A 89 -11.03 -15.32 13.53
N ALA A 90 -11.52 -14.86 12.39
CA ALA A 90 -12.92 -14.49 12.23
C ALA A 90 -13.89 -15.68 12.36
N LYS A 91 -13.42 -16.91 12.07
CA LYS A 91 -14.24 -18.14 12.18
C LYS A 91 -14.15 -18.80 13.55
N VAL A 92 -13.07 -18.58 14.29
CA VAL A 92 -12.80 -19.22 15.58
C VAL A 92 -12.64 -18.13 16.65
N SER A 93 -13.74 -17.79 17.34
CA SER A 93 -13.79 -16.71 18.34
C SER A 93 -12.77 -16.89 19.47
N PHE A 94 -12.48 -18.13 19.88
CA PHE A 94 -11.44 -18.42 20.86
C PHE A 94 -10.05 -17.97 20.38
N LEU A 95 -9.70 -18.28 19.12
CA LEU A 95 -8.44 -17.84 18.52
C LEU A 95 -8.40 -16.31 18.37
N GLN A 96 -9.51 -15.69 18.02
CA GLN A 96 -9.59 -14.22 17.96
C GLN A 96 -9.30 -13.60 19.34
N GLY A 97 -9.93 -14.10 20.40
CA GLY A 97 -9.71 -13.59 21.77
C GLY A 97 -8.27 -13.79 22.25
N LEU A 98 -7.61 -14.89 21.88
CA LEU A 98 -6.26 -15.21 22.30
C LEU A 98 -5.18 -14.51 21.47
N VAL A 99 -5.32 -14.52 20.14
CA VAL A 99 -4.26 -14.08 19.21
C VAL A 99 -4.37 -12.58 18.91
N TYR A 100 -5.57 -12.00 18.85
CA TYR A 100 -5.74 -10.59 18.50
C TYR A 100 -4.97 -9.63 19.43
N PRO A 101 -5.02 -9.76 20.77
CA PRO A 101 -4.22 -8.92 21.66
C PRO A 101 -2.72 -9.04 21.38
N VAL A 102 -2.22 -10.25 21.10
CA VAL A 102 -0.81 -10.50 20.79
C VAL A 102 -0.42 -9.81 19.47
N LEU A 103 -1.30 -9.88 18.46
CA LEU A 103 -1.08 -9.19 17.19
C LEU A 103 -1.00 -7.67 17.37
N VAL A 104 -1.88 -7.09 18.18
CA VAL A 104 -1.85 -5.65 18.46
C VAL A 104 -0.58 -5.28 19.20
N LEU A 105 -0.21 -6.03 20.24
CA LEU A 105 1.02 -5.80 21.00
C LEU A 105 2.28 -5.96 20.13
N SER A 106 2.26 -6.87 19.16
CA SER A 106 3.39 -7.06 18.24
C SER A 106 3.71 -5.82 17.41
N GLN A 107 2.72 -4.95 17.17
CA GLN A 107 2.92 -3.69 16.44
C GLN A 107 3.61 -2.60 17.27
N ALA A 108 3.68 -2.77 18.59
CA ALA A 108 4.44 -1.85 19.46
C ALA A 108 5.96 -2.08 19.33
N ILE A 109 6.40 -3.20 18.75
CA ILE A 109 7.81 -3.49 18.52
C ILE A 109 8.30 -2.64 17.34
N PRO A 110 9.31 -1.76 17.53
CA PRO A 110 9.86 -0.99 16.43
C PRO A 110 10.45 -1.93 15.37
N ILE A 111 9.94 -1.85 14.13
CA ILE A 111 10.34 -2.76 13.06
C ILE A 111 11.85 -2.75 12.79
N ILE A 112 12.48 -1.58 12.95
CA ILE A 112 13.94 -1.45 12.80
C ILE A 112 14.71 -2.25 13.86
N ALA A 113 14.14 -2.42 15.06
CA ALA A 113 14.73 -3.23 16.11
C ALA A 113 14.65 -4.74 15.82
N LEU A 114 13.63 -5.18 15.04
CA LEU A 114 13.52 -6.57 14.61
C LEU A 114 14.49 -6.93 13.48
N ALA A 115 14.97 -5.95 12.74
CA ALA A 115 15.80 -6.18 11.57
C ALA A 115 17.13 -6.87 11.93
N ALA A 116 17.80 -6.44 12.99
CA ALA A 116 19.06 -7.03 13.42
C ALA A 116 18.93 -8.50 13.88
N PRO A 117 17.99 -8.89 14.76
CA PRO A 117 17.74 -10.29 15.08
C PRO A 117 17.38 -11.16 13.86
N LEU A 118 16.60 -10.62 12.91
CA LEU A 118 16.27 -11.36 11.70
C LEU A 118 17.49 -11.66 10.84
N VAL A 119 18.42 -10.71 10.72
CA VAL A 119 19.69 -10.92 10.00
C VAL A 119 20.56 -11.96 10.71
N LEU A 120 20.61 -11.95 12.04
CA LEU A 120 21.36 -12.95 12.79
C LEU A 120 20.81 -14.37 12.59
N ILE A 121 19.49 -14.53 12.45
CA ILE A 121 18.84 -15.83 12.26
C ILE A 121 18.87 -16.28 10.81
N LEU A 122 18.59 -15.38 9.86
CA LEU A 122 18.39 -15.68 8.43
C LEU A 122 19.60 -15.36 7.55
N GLY A 123 20.64 -14.76 8.14
CA GLY A 123 21.85 -14.32 7.42
C GLY A 123 21.65 -13.06 6.58
N PHE A 124 22.73 -12.59 5.96
CA PHE A 124 22.71 -11.47 4.99
C PHE A 124 22.19 -11.99 3.65
N SER A 125 20.87 -11.93 3.48
CA SER A 125 20.17 -12.42 2.29
C SER A 125 18.90 -11.62 2.01
N THR A 126 18.16 -11.99 0.98
CA THR A 126 16.84 -11.40 0.68
C THR A 126 15.75 -11.82 1.70
N ALA A 127 15.97 -12.92 2.44
CA ALA A 127 14.96 -13.45 3.35
C ALA A 127 14.58 -12.50 4.51
N PRO A 128 15.51 -11.89 5.27
CA PRO A 128 15.16 -10.90 6.29
C PRO A 128 14.35 -9.73 5.73
N LYS A 129 14.71 -9.24 4.55
CA LYS A 129 14.04 -8.13 3.88
C LYS A 129 12.57 -8.47 3.55
N ILE A 130 12.32 -9.66 2.99
CA ILE A 130 10.98 -10.18 2.71
C ILE A 130 10.17 -10.33 4.00
N VAL A 131 10.76 -10.85 5.07
CA VAL A 131 10.09 -11.01 6.37
C VAL A 131 9.68 -9.67 6.97
N ILE A 132 10.54 -8.65 6.89
CA ILE A 132 10.23 -7.29 7.37
C ILE A 132 9.05 -6.70 6.62
N VAL A 133 9.04 -6.78 5.28
CA VAL A 133 7.91 -6.32 4.47
C VAL A 133 6.65 -7.10 4.80
N ALA A 134 6.75 -8.42 4.89
CA ALA A 134 5.61 -9.28 5.22
C ALA A 134 5.04 -8.95 6.61
N TRP A 135 5.88 -8.70 7.60
CA TRP A 135 5.49 -8.28 8.95
C TRP A 135 4.66 -6.98 8.95
N ILE A 136 5.06 -6.00 8.16
CA ILE A 136 4.35 -4.73 8.04
C ILE A 136 2.98 -4.91 7.35
N VAL A 137 2.93 -5.77 6.33
CA VAL A 137 1.74 -5.95 5.49
C VAL A 137 0.70 -6.85 6.15
N PHE A 138 1.13 -7.91 6.86
CA PHE A 138 0.19 -8.92 7.36
C PHE A 138 -0.81 -8.36 8.36
N PHE A 139 -0.40 -7.46 9.26
CA PHE A 139 -1.25 -6.93 10.31
C PHE A 139 -2.45 -6.15 9.77
N PRO A 140 -2.29 -5.09 8.94
CA PRO A 140 -3.43 -4.37 8.40
C PRO A 140 -4.35 -5.26 7.56
N VAL A 141 -3.81 -6.26 6.86
CA VAL A 141 -4.62 -7.22 6.12
C VAL A 141 -5.43 -8.09 7.08
N THR A 142 -4.79 -8.65 8.12
CA THR A 142 -5.46 -9.50 9.12
C THR A 142 -6.62 -8.77 9.78
N VAL A 143 -6.38 -7.56 10.29
CA VAL A 143 -7.40 -6.77 10.99
C VAL A 143 -8.58 -6.44 10.07
N ASN A 144 -8.29 -6.00 8.84
CA ASN A 144 -9.35 -5.68 7.88
C ASN A 144 -10.13 -6.91 7.41
N VAL A 145 -9.51 -8.09 7.34
CA VAL A 145 -10.22 -9.35 7.02
C VAL A 145 -11.13 -9.75 8.17
N ILE A 146 -10.67 -9.68 9.42
CA ILE A 146 -11.51 -9.95 10.60
C ILE A 146 -12.71 -9.01 10.62
N ASP A 147 -12.47 -7.71 10.46
CA ASP A 147 -13.52 -6.70 10.43
C ASP A 147 -14.53 -6.97 9.31
N GLY A 148 -14.04 -7.24 8.11
CA GLY A 148 -14.89 -7.53 6.96
C GLY A 148 -15.77 -8.76 7.14
N LEU A 149 -15.23 -9.84 7.70
CA LEU A 149 -15.99 -11.08 7.94
C LEU A 149 -16.98 -10.93 9.10
N SER A 150 -16.64 -10.13 10.13
CA SER A 150 -17.53 -9.90 11.27
C SER A 150 -18.76 -9.04 10.92
N HIS A 151 -18.65 -8.19 9.90
CA HIS A 151 -19.72 -7.30 9.42
C HIS A 151 -20.53 -7.88 8.24
N VAL A 152 -20.33 -9.16 7.90
CA VAL A 152 -21.19 -9.83 6.91
C VAL A 152 -22.61 -9.96 7.45
N ASP A 153 -23.58 -9.58 6.63
CA ASP A 153 -25.01 -9.66 6.97
C ASP A 153 -25.40 -11.11 7.27
N ARG A 154 -25.78 -11.35 8.54
CA ARG A 154 -26.17 -12.67 9.04
C ARG A 154 -27.45 -13.16 8.39
N ASP A 155 -28.36 -12.27 7.99
CA ASP A 155 -29.59 -12.65 7.34
C ASP A 155 -29.34 -13.25 5.95
N LEU A 156 -28.36 -12.69 5.20
CA LEU A 156 -27.92 -13.28 3.93
C LEU A 156 -27.31 -14.65 4.13
N VAL A 157 -26.50 -14.83 5.17
CA VAL A 157 -25.88 -16.13 5.49
C VAL A 157 -26.95 -17.16 5.90
N ASN A 158 -27.93 -16.75 6.71
CA ASN A 158 -29.03 -17.61 7.14
C ASN A 158 -29.95 -17.98 5.96
N LEU A 159 -30.27 -17.01 5.10
CA LEU A 159 -31.03 -17.24 3.89
C LEU A 159 -30.37 -18.29 3.00
N ALA A 160 -29.06 -18.16 2.77
CA ALA A 160 -28.31 -19.15 1.99
C ALA A 160 -28.39 -20.56 2.57
N LYS A 161 -28.36 -20.70 3.90
CA LYS A 161 -28.54 -21.99 4.59
C LYS A 161 -29.93 -22.57 4.38
N VAL A 162 -30.98 -21.74 4.45
CA VAL A 162 -32.37 -22.18 4.19
C VAL A 162 -32.50 -22.70 2.77
N TYR A 163 -31.80 -22.10 1.78
CA TYR A 163 -31.76 -22.58 0.40
C TYR A 163 -30.79 -23.75 0.16
N GLY A 164 -30.27 -24.37 1.23
CA GLY A 164 -29.40 -25.56 1.13
C GLY A 164 -27.96 -25.28 0.71
N ALA A 165 -27.50 -24.04 0.79
CA ALA A 165 -26.09 -23.74 0.48
C ALA A 165 -25.16 -24.35 1.52
N SER A 166 -24.12 -25.08 1.08
CA SER A 166 -23.07 -25.58 1.95
C SER A 166 -22.26 -24.41 2.58
N ARG A 167 -21.59 -24.68 3.72
CA ARG A 167 -20.71 -23.69 4.38
C ARG A 167 -19.64 -23.13 3.43
N TRP A 168 -19.06 -24.00 2.58
CA TRP A 168 -18.06 -23.63 1.59
C TRP A 168 -18.63 -22.71 0.50
N ARG A 169 -19.84 -23.02 0.02
CA ARG A 169 -20.52 -22.18 -0.97
C ARG A 169 -20.90 -20.81 -0.40
N THR A 170 -21.41 -20.77 0.83
CA THR A 170 -21.72 -19.51 1.55
C THR A 170 -20.48 -18.66 1.73
N PHE A 171 -19.35 -19.26 2.13
CA PHE A 171 -18.09 -18.57 2.30
C PHE A 171 -17.62 -17.90 1.00
N TRP A 172 -17.51 -18.64 -0.10
CA TRP A 172 -16.98 -18.10 -1.36
C TRP A 172 -17.97 -17.19 -2.09
N GLN A 173 -19.28 -17.40 -1.99
CA GLN A 173 -20.28 -16.64 -2.76
C GLN A 173 -20.85 -15.43 -2.00
N ILE A 174 -20.79 -15.41 -0.68
CA ILE A 174 -21.36 -14.34 0.14
C ILE A 174 -20.29 -13.66 0.98
N GLU A 175 -19.56 -14.41 1.84
CA GLU A 175 -18.66 -13.82 2.81
C GLU A 175 -17.43 -13.19 2.17
N ILE A 176 -16.74 -13.89 1.26
CA ILE A 176 -15.55 -13.35 0.57
C ILE A 176 -15.89 -12.11 -0.29
N PRO A 177 -16.92 -12.10 -1.13
CA PRO A 177 -17.32 -10.90 -1.86
C PRO A 177 -17.71 -9.73 -0.94
N ALA A 178 -18.38 -9.99 0.17
CA ALA A 178 -18.73 -8.95 1.15
C ALA A 178 -17.49 -8.37 1.84
N THR A 179 -16.49 -9.22 2.13
CA THR A 179 -15.22 -8.83 2.77
C THR A 179 -14.26 -8.12 1.82
N SER A 180 -14.51 -8.14 0.50
CA SER A 180 -13.60 -7.58 -0.49
C SER A 180 -13.22 -6.12 -0.25
N THR A 181 -14.16 -5.27 0.22
CA THR A 181 -13.89 -3.85 0.50
C THR A 181 -12.93 -3.65 1.67
N PRO A 182 -13.16 -4.22 2.87
CA PRO A 182 -12.19 -4.20 3.96
C PRO A 182 -10.85 -4.84 3.57
N LEU A 183 -10.85 -5.98 2.89
CA LEU A 183 -9.64 -6.64 2.42
C LEU A 183 -8.77 -5.69 1.59
N PHE A 184 -9.33 -5.06 0.57
CA PHE A 184 -8.59 -4.10 -0.25
C PHE A 184 -8.20 -2.83 0.53
N SER A 185 -8.93 -2.45 1.58
CA SER A 185 -8.49 -1.39 2.48
C SER A 185 -7.22 -1.79 3.23
N GLY A 186 -7.17 -3.00 3.78
CA GLY A 186 -5.96 -3.56 4.40
C GLY A 186 -4.79 -3.68 3.42
N LEU A 187 -5.04 -4.19 2.21
CA LEU A 187 -4.02 -4.30 1.17
C LEU A 187 -3.44 -2.94 0.75
N LYS A 188 -4.26 -1.91 0.63
CA LYS A 188 -3.80 -0.54 0.32
C LYS A 188 -2.96 0.06 1.43
N ILE A 189 -3.34 -0.15 2.70
CA ILE A 189 -2.53 0.25 3.85
C ILE A 189 -1.18 -0.49 3.81
N GLY A 190 -1.20 -1.81 3.65
CA GLY A 190 0.00 -2.62 3.49
C GLY A 190 0.88 -2.17 2.33
N ALA A 191 0.29 -1.86 1.17
CA ALA A 191 1.02 -1.37 0.00
C ALA A 191 1.73 -0.04 0.24
N THR A 192 1.09 0.88 1.00
CA THR A 192 1.67 2.18 1.36
C THR A 192 2.97 2.01 2.16
N TYR A 193 3.03 1.01 3.03
CA TYR A 193 4.18 0.79 3.91
C TYR A 193 5.16 -0.29 3.40
N ALA A 194 4.82 -1.05 2.37
CA ALA A 194 5.64 -2.17 1.90
C ALA A 194 7.03 -1.74 1.41
N VAL A 195 7.12 -0.62 0.67
CA VAL A 195 8.40 -0.07 0.21
C VAL A 195 9.25 0.42 1.38
N THR A 196 8.64 1.07 2.38
CA THR A 196 9.34 1.46 3.62
C THR A 196 9.93 0.23 4.32
N GLY A 197 9.18 -0.86 4.38
CA GLY A 197 9.67 -2.14 4.92
C GLY A 197 10.85 -2.71 4.14
N ALA A 198 10.82 -2.64 2.81
CA ALA A 198 11.94 -3.07 1.96
C ALA A 198 13.19 -2.22 2.24
N ILE A 199 13.05 -0.89 2.30
CA ILE A 199 14.15 0.03 2.60
C ILE A 199 14.77 -0.26 3.98
N ILE A 200 13.94 -0.48 5.01
CA ILE A 200 14.44 -0.86 6.36
C ILE A 200 15.18 -2.20 6.30
N GLY A 201 14.64 -3.16 5.58
CA GLY A 201 15.28 -4.46 5.37
C GLY A 201 16.60 -4.36 4.62
N GLU A 202 16.68 -3.52 3.59
CA GLU A 202 17.90 -3.25 2.83
C GLU A 202 19.00 -2.61 3.69
N LEU A 203 18.66 -1.66 4.57
CA LEU A 203 19.62 -1.05 5.48
C LEU A 203 20.17 -2.04 6.50
N ALA A 204 19.35 -2.99 6.96
CA ALA A 204 19.74 -3.95 7.96
C ALA A 204 20.46 -5.20 7.41
N ALA A 205 20.04 -5.68 6.23
CA ALA A 205 20.42 -6.98 5.65
C ALA A 205 21.05 -6.86 4.26
N SER A 206 21.67 -5.71 3.93
CA SER A 206 22.28 -5.54 2.62
C SER A 206 23.57 -6.36 2.48
N ASP A 207 23.68 -6.98 1.33
CA ASP A 207 24.90 -7.68 0.85
C ASP A 207 25.89 -6.75 0.14
N GLY A 208 25.74 -5.43 0.30
CA GLY A 208 26.59 -4.39 -0.26
C GLY A 208 25.97 -3.66 -1.46
N SER A 209 24.84 -4.13 -2.01
CA SER A 209 24.18 -3.52 -3.16
C SER A 209 22.67 -3.42 -2.99
N SER A 210 22.20 -2.28 -2.49
CA SER A 210 20.77 -1.98 -2.39
C SER A 210 20.51 -0.49 -2.61
N LEU A 211 19.23 -0.16 -2.90
CA LEU A 211 18.84 1.22 -3.15
C LEU A 211 18.99 2.08 -1.88
N ALA A 212 18.66 1.52 -0.72
CA ALA A 212 18.82 2.19 0.56
C ALA A 212 20.29 2.41 0.91
N LEU A 213 21.16 1.42 0.64
CA LEU A 213 22.59 1.56 0.88
C LEU A 213 23.25 2.56 -0.07
N TYR A 214 22.81 2.62 -1.33
CA TYR A 214 23.25 3.65 -2.27
C TYR A 214 22.91 5.06 -1.73
N GLN A 215 21.70 5.25 -1.19
CA GLN A 215 21.31 6.50 -0.56
C GLN A 215 22.18 6.83 0.66
N GLU A 216 22.47 5.83 1.51
CA GLU A 216 23.30 6.01 2.71
C GLU A 216 24.76 6.39 2.32
N HIS A 217 25.32 5.75 1.30
CA HIS A 217 26.64 6.13 0.78
C HIS A 217 26.62 7.56 0.20
N ALA A 218 25.57 7.94 -0.53
CA ALA A 218 25.41 9.30 -1.02
C ALA A 218 25.35 10.32 0.12
N ASN A 219 24.64 9.97 1.20
CA ASN A 219 24.53 10.78 2.41
C ASN A 219 25.90 10.94 3.11
N SER A 220 26.62 9.85 3.29
CA SER A 220 27.97 9.85 3.90
C SER A 220 28.99 10.67 3.08
N ASN A 221 28.81 10.72 1.76
CA ASN A 221 29.63 11.53 0.86
C ASN A 221 29.10 12.98 0.68
N LEU A 222 28.09 13.38 1.43
CA LEU A 222 27.44 14.70 1.35
C LEU A 222 26.90 15.03 -0.07
N ASN A 223 26.62 14.00 -0.86
CA ASN A 223 26.00 14.14 -2.18
C ASN A 223 24.47 14.26 -2.03
N THR A 224 24.03 15.42 -1.59
CA THR A 224 22.63 15.70 -1.29
C THR A 224 21.72 15.52 -2.52
N ALA A 225 22.21 15.83 -3.72
CA ALA A 225 21.45 15.66 -4.94
C ALA A 225 21.11 14.16 -5.19
N ALA A 226 22.07 13.25 -4.95
CA ALA A 226 21.85 11.82 -5.07
C ALA A 226 20.90 11.29 -3.95
N VAL A 227 21.02 11.80 -2.72
CA VAL A 227 20.11 11.45 -1.59
C VAL A 227 18.65 11.78 -1.95
N TYR A 228 18.39 13.01 -2.37
CA TYR A 228 17.04 13.45 -2.75
C TYR A 228 16.55 12.74 -4.00
N GLY A 229 17.42 12.53 -4.98
CA GLY A 229 17.11 11.77 -6.19
C GLY A 229 16.69 10.34 -5.89
N THR A 230 17.44 9.63 -5.05
CA THR A 230 17.11 8.27 -4.63
C THR A 230 15.79 8.23 -3.84
N THR A 231 15.55 9.21 -2.96
CA THR A 231 14.25 9.35 -2.26
C THR A 231 13.09 9.53 -3.25
N MET A 232 13.28 10.31 -4.32
CA MET A 232 12.26 10.44 -5.38
C MET A 232 11.99 9.10 -6.07
N VAL A 233 13.03 8.31 -6.36
CA VAL A 233 12.89 6.96 -6.95
C VAL A 233 12.12 6.03 -6.00
N MET A 234 12.49 5.97 -4.73
CA MET A 234 11.78 5.17 -3.71
C MET A 234 10.31 5.57 -3.60
N THR A 235 10.04 6.89 -3.60
CA THR A 235 8.67 7.43 -3.59
C THR A 235 7.89 7.01 -4.83
N ALA A 236 8.52 7.05 -6.01
CA ALA A 236 7.91 6.62 -7.26
C ALA A 236 7.57 5.12 -7.25
N ILE A 237 8.43 4.26 -6.69
CA ILE A 237 8.16 2.84 -6.48
C ILE A 237 6.93 2.68 -5.58
N GLY A 238 6.87 3.38 -4.43
CA GLY A 238 5.76 3.30 -3.49
C GLY A 238 4.42 3.73 -4.09
N ILE A 239 4.40 4.85 -4.80
CA ILE A 239 3.20 5.34 -5.50
C ILE A 239 2.76 4.34 -6.57
N SER A 240 3.70 3.85 -7.38
CA SER A 240 3.40 2.88 -8.45
C SER A 240 2.84 1.59 -7.88
N TRP A 241 3.41 1.09 -6.77
CA TRP A 241 2.94 -0.10 -6.08
C TRP A 241 1.52 0.09 -5.51
N PHE A 242 1.28 1.20 -4.83
CA PHE A 242 -0.05 1.55 -4.32
C PHE A 242 -1.09 1.61 -5.45
N LEU A 243 -0.76 2.30 -6.55
CA LEU A 243 -1.65 2.42 -7.71
C LEU A 243 -1.93 1.06 -8.37
N LEU A 244 -0.95 0.15 -8.39
CA LEU A 244 -1.12 -1.21 -8.87
C LEU A 244 -2.16 -1.94 -8.01
N VAL A 245 -2.06 -1.88 -6.68
CA VAL A 245 -3.04 -2.50 -5.76
C VAL A 245 -4.43 -1.89 -5.94
N VAL A 246 -4.54 -0.56 -6.11
CA VAL A 246 -5.81 0.11 -6.43
C VAL A 246 -6.36 -0.38 -7.78
N GLY A 247 -5.50 -0.55 -8.78
CA GLY A 247 -5.88 -1.14 -10.07
C GLY A 247 -6.44 -2.53 -9.92
N VAL A 248 -5.75 -3.41 -9.18
CA VAL A 248 -6.22 -4.77 -8.89
C VAL A 248 -7.58 -4.75 -8.20
N GLU A 249 -7.81 -3.88 -7.20
CA GLU A 249 -9.13 -3.72 -6.57
C GLU A 249 -10.23 -3.45 -7.60
N VAL A 250 -9.98 -2.51 -8.50
CA VAL A 250 -10.97 -2.10 -9.53
C VAL A 250 -11.34 -3.25 -10.46
N PHE A 251 -10.38 -4.12 -10.80
CA PHE A 251 -10.61 -5.30 -11.64
C PHE A 251 -11.22 -6.46 -10.85
N ALA A 252 -10.80 -6.67 -9.61
CA ALA A 252 -11.26 -7.78 -8.76
C ALA A 252 -12.67 -7.55 -8.18
N THR A 253 -13.18 -6.30 -8.12
CA THR A 253 -14.47 -5.97 -7.50
C THR A 253 -15.47 -5.32 -8.48
N PRO A 254 -15.81 -5.93 -9.63
CA PRO A 254 -16.69 -5.34 -10.64
C PRO A 254 -18.13 -5.12 -10.14
N TRP A 255 -18.61 -5.93 -9.19
CA TRP A 255 -19.94 -5.81 -8.58
C TRP A 255 -20.14 -4.51 -7.80
N ARG A 256 -19.08 -3.95 -7.24
CA ARG A 256 -19.11 -2.70 -6.47
C ARG A 256 -19.48 -1.47 -7.31
N ARG A 257 -19.14 -1.47 -8.58
CA ARG A 257 -19.49 -0.38 -9.51
C ARG A 257 -21.00 -0.27 -9.73
N ARG A 258 -21.76 -1.36 -9.59
CA ARG A 258 -23.21 -1.40 -9.78
C ARG A 258 -23.98 -0.84 -8.58
N THR A 259 -23.45 -0.95 -7.37
CA THR A 259 -24.08 -0.50 -6.12
C THR A 259 -23.96 1.01 -5.90
N VAL A 260 -22.81 1.60 -6.27
CA VAL A 260 -22.59 3.06 -6.16
C VAL A 260 -23.49 3.85 -7.11
N ALA A 261 -23.79 3.31 -8.30
CA ALA A 261 -24.70 3.94 -9.24
C ALA A 261 -26.17 3.95 -8.78
N ARG A 262 -26.55 3.05 -7.86
CA ARG A 262 -27.93 2.90 -7.34
C ARG A 262 -28.22 3.69 -6.06
N ARG A 263 -27.24 4.20 -5.35
CA ARG A 263 -27.39 4.82 -4.03
C ARG A 263 -27.66 6.33 -4.03
N TRP A 264 -28.16 6.90 -5.12
CA TRP A 264 -28.54 8.32 -5.11
C TRP A 264 -30.04 8.57 -5.40
N PRO A 265 -30.96 8.21 -4.47
CA PRO A 265 -32.39 8.55 -4.61
C PRO A 265 -32.75 9.94 -4.09
N TRP A 266 -31.85 10.63 -3.38
CA TRP A 266 -32.18 11.85 -2.63
C TRP A 266 -32.33 13.12 -3.47
N ARG A 267 -32.18 13.08 -4.81
CA ARG A 267 -32.37 14.24 -5.68
C ARG A 267 -33.79 14.40 -6.25
N ARG A 268 -34.72 13.45 -5.99
CA ARG A 268 -36.10 13.55 -6.47
C ARG A 268 -37.07 14.28 -5.53
N GLY A 269 -36.61 14.64 -4.33
CA GLY A 269 -37.49 15.26 -3.34
C GLY A 269 -37.57 16.79 -3.36
N ARG A 270 -36.78 17.46 -4.21
CA ARG A 270 -36.79 18.93 -4.26
C ARG A 270 -37.69 19.53 -5.33
N ASP A 271 -38.12 18.72 -6.30
CA ASP A 271 -38.98 19.22 -7.38
C ASP A 271 -40.50 19.09 -7.09
N LEU A 272 -40.87 18.58 -5.90
CA LEU A 272 -42.26 18.47 -5.46
C LEU A 272 -42.67 19.48 -4.36
N ALA A 273 -41.75 20.33 -3.92
CA ALA A 273 -42.05 21.38 -2.93
C ALA A 273 -42.38 22.75 -3.56
N ASP A 274 -42.25 22.88 -4.87
CA ASP A 274 -42.51 24.12 -5.62
C ASP A 274 -43.76 24.04 -6.56
N ARG A 275 -44.75 23.18 -6.21
CA ARG A 275 -46.05 23.18 -6.89
C ARG A 275 -47.17 23.32 -5.89
#